data_d2e47544d7b1b90d85a822321b227fce
#
_entry.id   d2e47544d7b1b90d85a822321b227fce
#
_cell.length_a   1.000
_cell.length_b   1.000
_cell.length_c   1.000
_cell.angle_alpha   90.00
_cell.angle_beta   90.00
_cell.angle_gamma   90.00
#
_symmetry.space_group_name_H-M   'P 1'
#
loop_
_entity.id
_entity.type
_entity.pdbx_description
1 polymer ?
#
loop_
_entity_poly.entity_id
_entity_poly.type
_entity_poly.pdbx_seq_one_letter_code
_entity_poly.pdbx_strand_id
1 'polypeptide(L)'
;MLQFLRLGSRLAPRVTPRAPLLPRSFQPTATARFNNIPRRSFHSTPSAAYQTKYQRTQRIRWGAYIALLRWAARPTFILEAAGLGALTGGFYVYNLEEVPISGRRRFNMFSEDLMQSLGDDKNQEILQEYQDRILPENDPRCKQVRRVLERLAPHSGLPLDFNWHATVIESEETNAFVIPGGKVFVFTGILPVCKDDDGLAAVLGHEIGHNVARHLAEQISRGIFLLAAAWVVELFWGVPGDLGHRMLQFAIDMPKSRAQESEADHIGLLIMAKSCYDPKAAVAVWERMEILEKKRPVPPEILSTHPSNRRRQTDLTALLPKAYEIGLESDCAVTSQYADQFKKFGEGLEFQF
;
A
#
# COMPACT_ATOMS: atom_id res chain seq x y z
N MET A 1 15.43 12.77 56.92
CA MET A 1 14.61 13.73 57.68
C MET A 1 13.19 13.55 57.21
N LEU A 2 12.37 12.95 58.10
CA LEU A 2 10.97 12.59 57.90
C LEU A 2 10.09 13.82 57.71
N GLN A 3 9.05 13.72 56.88
CA GLN A 3 7.71 14.14 57.28
C GLN A 3 6.64 13.57 56.37
N PHE A 4 5.78 12.82 56.99
CA PHE A 4 4.47 12.31 56.58
C PHE A 4 3.50 13.46 56.27
N LEU A 5 2.62 13.27 55.26
CA LEU A 5 1.27 13.81 55.33
C LEU A 5 0.29 12.84 54.61
N ARG A 6 -0.61 12.34 55.45
CA ARG A 6 -1.86 11.61 55.13
C ARG A 6 -2.87 12.58 54.49
N LEU A 7 -3.58 12.10 53.48
CA LEU A 7 -4.94 12.59 53.15
C LEU A 7 -5.70 11.43 52.51
N GLY A 8 -6.61 10.88 53.14
CA GLY A 8 -8.02 11.18 53.16
C GLY A 8 -8.75 10.39 52.09
N SER A 9 -9.16 9.12 52.42
CA SER A 9 -10.08 8.32 51.62
C SER A 9 -11.47 8.97 51.62
N ARG A 10 -11.96 9.38 50.43
CA ARG A 10 -13.40 9.65 50.22
C ARG A 10 -14.03 8.48 49.47
N LEU A 11 -14.92 7.80 50.19
CA LEU A 11 -15.82 6.76 49.71
C LEU A 11 -16.78 7.38 48.68
N ALA A 12 -16.77 6.86 47.45
CA ALA A 12 -17.82 7.11 46.44
C ALA A 12 -19.06 6.23 46.79
N PRO A 13 -20.28 6.73 46.60
CA PRO A 13 -21.49 5.98 46.90
C PRO A 13 -21.69 4.85 45.87
N ARG A 14 -22.01 3.67 46.40
CA ARG A 14 -22.46 2.50 45.65
C ARG A 14 -23.77 2.80 44.96
N VAL A 15 -23.76 2.82 43.61
CA VAL A 15 -24.97 2.78 42.80
C VAL A 15 -25.38 1.31 42.66
N THR A 16 -26.48 0.94 43.26
CA THR A 16 -27.13 -0.35 43.07
C THR A 16 -27.89 -0.36 41.75
N PRO A 17 -27.73 -1.36 40.89
CA PRO A 17 -28.53 -1.44 39.66
C PRO A 17 -29.98 -1.78 39.99
N ARG A 18 -30.91 -0.91 39.60
CA ARG A 18 -32.35 -1.18 39.61
C ARG A 18 -32.68 -2.25 38.58
N ALA A 19 -33.33 -3.31 38.98
CA ALA A 19 -33.91 -4.32 38.13
C ALA A 19 -34.98 -3.70 37.18
N PRO A 20 -35.05 -4.13 35.93
CA PRO A 20 -36.10 -3.68 35.02
C PRO A 20 -37.44 -4.28 35.40
N LEU A 21 -38.46 -3.42 35.50
CA LEU A 21 -39.84 -3.78 35.70
C LEU A 21 -40.37 -4.54 34.48
N LEU A 22 -40.83 -5.76 34.68
CA LEU A 22 -41.54 -6.55 33.68
C LEU A 22 -42.89 -5.89 33.35
N PRO A 23 -43.28 -5.77 32.10
CA PRO A 23 -44.62 -5.32 31.75
C PRO A 23 -45.65 -6.40 31.98
N ARG A 24 -46.81 -5.93 32.49
CA ARG A 24 -47.99 -6.71 32.89
C ARG A 24 -48.46 -7.67 31.81
N SER A 25 -48.86 -8.84 32.25
CA SER A 25 -49.55 -9.89 31.50
C SER A 25 -50.72 -9.38 30.65
N PHE A 26 -50.62 -9.56 29.34
CA PHE A 26 -51.77 -9.52 28.44
C PHE A 26 -52.47 -10.89 28.51
N GLN A 27 -53.72 -10.91 28.95
CA GLN A 27 -54.63 -12.05 28.81
C GLN A 27 -55.08 -12.15 27.34
N PRO A 28 -55.09 -13.32 26.73
CA PRO A 28 -55.59 -13.45 25.37
C PRO A 28 -57.11 -13.67 25.42
N THR A 29 -57.85 -12.73 24.82
CA THR A 29 -59.25 -12.95 24.48
C THR A 29 -59.34 -13.62 23.12
N ALA A 30 -60.11 -14.74 23.09
CA ALA A 30 -60.87 -15.35 22.02
C ALA A 30 -60.18 -15.71 20.69
N THR A 31 -59.90 -17.00 20.55
CA THR A 31 -60.16 -17.86 19.38
C THR A 31 -60.34 -17.21 17.99
N ALA A 32 -59.25 -17.08 17.28
CA ALA A 32 -59.28 -17.11 15.83
C ALA A 32 -58.60 -18.42 15.37
N ARG A 33 -59.36 -19.32 14.78
CA ARG A 33 -58.86 -20.55 14.14
C ARG A 33 -58.03 -20.14 12.92
N PHE A 34 -56.69 -20.11 13.03
CA PHE A 34 -55.81 -20.09 11.90
C PHE A 34 -55.54 -21.52 11.47
N ASN A 35 -56.33 -21.95 10.46
CA ASN A 35 -56.09 -23.18 9.74
C ASN A 35 -54.82 -23.04 8.90
N ASN A 36 -53.93 -24.03 9.05
CA ASN A 36 -52.96 -24.50 8.08
C ASN A 36 -52.07 -23.46 7.37
N ILE A 37 -51.08 -22.92 8.07
CA ILE A 37 -49.86 -22.47 7.41
C ILE A 37 -48.95 -23.72 7.38
N PRO A 38 -48.55 -24.24 6.22
CA PRO A 38 -47.57 -25.31 6.18
C PRO A 38 -46.25 -24.78 6.75
N ARG A 39 -45.78 -25.33 7.87
CA ARG A 39 -44.43 -25.12 8.37
C ARG A 39 -43.48 -25.66 7.30
N ARG A 40 -43.02 -24.77 6.40
CA ARG A 40 -41.83 -25.06 5.62
C ARG A 40 -40.67 -25.15 6.60
N SER A 41 -40.31 -26.33 6.98
CA SER A 41 -39.03 -26.61 7.61
C SER A 41 -37.95 -26.23 6.58
N PHE A 42 -37.29 -25.09 6.81
CA PHE A 42 -36.05 -24.76 6.10
C PHE A 42 -34.93 -25.70 6.59
N HIS A 43 -35.04 -26.97 6.32
CA HIS A 43 -33.90 -27.84 6.24
C HIS A 43 -33.36 -27.70 4.82
N SER A 44 -32.55 -26.66 4.60
CA SER A 44 -31.66 -26.63 3.45
C SER A 44 -30.59 -27.70 3.66
N THR A 45 -30.90 -28.91 3.28
CA THR A 45 -29.87 -29.92 3.09
C THR A 45 -28.88 -29.36 2.07
N PRO A 46 -27.58 -29.27 2.41
CA PRO A 46 -26.58 -28.84 1.44
C PRO A 46 -26.73 -29.67 0.17
N SER A 47 -26.67 -29.05 -1.01
CA SER A 47 -26.81 -29.77 -2.28
C SER A 47 -25.84 -30.96 -2.31
N ALA A 48 -26.22 -32.06 -2.92
CA ALA A 48 -25.39 -33.29 -3.05
C ALA A 48 -23.99 -32.94 -3.62
N ALA A 49 -23.91 -31.96 -4.50
CA ALA A 49 -22.65 -31.41 -5.04
C ALA A 49 -21.76 -30.76 -3.96
N TYR A 50 -22.33 -30.06 -2.98
CA TYR A 50 -21.58 -29.46 -1.87
C TYR A 50 -21.08 -30.55 -0.91
N GLN A 51 -21.91 -31.54 -0.61
CA GLN A 51 -21.54 -32.68 0.24
C GLN A 51 -20.42 -33.51 -0.37
N THR A 52 -20.45 -33.76 -1.69
CA THR A 52 -19.39 -34.50 -2.39
C THR A 52 -18.09 -33.72 -2.43
N LYS A 53 -18.12 -32.39 -2.65
CA LYS A 53 -16.94 -31.52 -2.62
C LYS A 53 -16.34 -31.51 -1.22
N TYR A 54 -17.13 -31.32 -0.18
CA TYR A 54 -16.70 -31.36 1.22
C TYR A 54 -16.05 -32.69 1.62
N GLN A 55 -16.70 -33.83 1.27
CA GLN A 55 -16.16 -35.16 1.55
C GLN A 55 -14.85 -35.41 0.80
N ARG A 56 -14.72 -34.94 -0.42
CA ARG A 56 -13.49 -35.06 -1.21
C ARG A 56 -12.34 -34.28 -0.54
N THR A 57 -12.63 -33.07 -0.10
CA THR A 57 -11.65 -32.23 0.63
C THR A 57 -11.22 -32.89 1.95
N GLN A 58 -12.13 -33.44 2.70
CA GLN A 58 -11.84 -34.17 3.94
C GLN A 58 -10.93 -35.37 3.71
N ARG A 59 -11.16 -36.16 2.64
CA ARG A 59 -10.30 -37.30 2.30
C ARG A 59 -8.88 -36.88 1.92
N ILE A 60 -8.75 -35.80 1.14
CA ILE A 60 -7.45 -35.27 0.76
C ILE A 60 -6.67 -34.82 2.01
N ARG A 61 -7.33 -34.09 2.90
CA ARG A 61 -6.74 -33.60 4.16
C ARG A 61 -6.26 -34.73 5.05
N TRP A 62 -7.14 -35.75 5.28
CA TRP A 62 -6.77 -36.90 6.07
C TRP A 62 -5.60 -37.66 5.44
N GLY A 63 -5.62 -37.83 4.12
CA GLY A 63 -4.51 -38.44 3.37
C GLY A 63 -3.19 -37.66 3.54
N ALA A 64 -3.23 -36.32 3.41
CA ALA A 64 -2.04 -35.48 3.60
C ALA A 64 -1.52 -35.52 5.06
N TYR A 65 -2.40 -35.49 6.06
CA TYR A 65 -2.03 -35.62 7.46
C TYR A 65 -1.36 -36.97 7.73
N ILE A 66 -1.92 -38.07 7.27
CA ILE A 66 -1.31 -39.40 7.39
C ILE A 66 0.02 -39.49 6.66
N ALA A 67 0.13 -38.90 5.48
CA ALA A 67 1.39 -38.84 4.74
C ALA A 67 2.48 -38.10 5.52
N LEU A 68 2.12 -36.96 6.14
CA LEU A 68 3.04 -36.20 6.99
C LEU A 68 3.49 -36.99 8.23
N LEU A 69 2.54 -37.65 8.92
CA LEU A 69 2.88 -38.50 10.08
C LEU A 69 3.79 -39.67 9.66
N ARG A 70 3.52 -40.30 8.51
CA ARG A 70 4.36 -41.36 7.97
C ARG A 70 5.76 -40.85 7.61
N TRP A 71 5.83 -39.63 7.05
CA TRP A 71 7.09 -38.99 6.74
C TRP A 71 7.88 -38.66 8.02
N ALA A 72 7.21 -38.07 9.03
CA ALA A 72 7.81 -37.74 10.31
C ALA A 72 8.28 -38.98 11.10
N ALA A 73 7.67 -40.15 10.88
CA ALA A 73 8.04 -41.42 11.49
C ALA A 73 9.23 -42.14 10.79
N ARG A 74 9.76 -41.60 9.67
CA ARG A 74 10.90 -42.19 8.99
C ARG A 74 12.20 -41.95 9.79
N PRO A 75 13.13 -42.93 9.82
CA PRO A 75 14.43 -42.71 10.45
C PRO A 75 15.24 -41.62 9.76
N THR A 76 14.97 -41.35 8.48
CA THR A 76 15.61 -40.29 7.66
C THR A 76 14.98 -38.93 7.80
N PHE A 77 13.88 -38.80 8.57
CA PHE A 77 13.09 -37.55 8.69
C PHE A 77 13.94 -36.33 9.04
N ILE A 78 14.84 -36.45 10.00
CA ILE A 78 15.69 -35.32 10.44
C ILE A 78 16.59 -34.86 9.29
N LEU A 79 17.17 -35.79 8.53
CA LEU A 79 18.03 -35.47 7.39
C LEU A 79 17.24 -34.86 6.25
N GLU A 80 16.04 -35.41 5.95
CA GLU A 80 15.13 -34.87 4.92
C GLU A 80 14.63 -33.48 5.29
N ALA A 81 14.24 -33.28 6.55
CA ALA A 81 13.80 -31.97 7.06
C ALA A 81 14.94 -30.94 7.07
N ALA A 82 16.15 -31.36 7.49
CA ALA A 82 17.34 -30.50 7.43
C ALA A 82 17.72 -30.14 5.99
N GLY A 83 17.63 -31.11 5.07
CA GLY A 83 17.88 -30.89 3.64
C GLY A 83 16.84 -29.89 3.04
N LEU A 84 15.55 -30.07 3.36
CA LEU A 84 14.49 -29.14 2.93
C LEU A 84 14.71 -27.75 3.52
N GLY A 85 15.08 -27.66 4.80
CA GLY A 85 15.42 -26.39 5.46
C GLY A 85 16.62 -25.70 4.82
N ALA A 86 17.67 -26.47 4.47
CA ALA A 86 18.83 -25.93 3.78
C ALA A 86 18.50 -25.43 2.36
N LEU A 87 17.66 -26.19 1.62
CA LEU A 87 17.18 -25.76 0.29
C LEU A 87 16.34 -24.50 0.39
N THR A 88 15.41 -24.44 1.34
CA THR A 88 14.55 -23.25 1.54
C THR A 88 15.38 -22.04 1.98
N GLY A 89 16.33 -22.25 2.90
CA GLY A 89 17.26 -21.21 3.34
C GLY A 89 18.17 -20.73 2.21
N GLY A 90 18.71 -21.67 1.42
CA GLY A 90 19.50 -21.37 0.24
C GLY A 90 18.70 -20.58 -0.81
N PHE A 91 17.47 -21.00 -1.08
CA PHE A 91 16.54 -20.27 -1.97
C PHE A 91 16.29 -18.85 -1.47
N TYR A 92 16.02 -18.68 -0.16
CA TYR A 92 15.83 -17.38 0.43
C TYR A 92 17.07 -16.48 0.27
N VAL A 93 18.25 -17.00 0.60
CA VAL A 93 19.51 -16.25 0.49
C VAL A 93 19.84 -15.91 -0.96
N TYR A 94 19.60 -16.85 -1.88
CA TYR A 94 19.82 -16.64 -3.33
C TYR A 94 18.96 -15.51 -3.91
N ASN A 95 17.74 -15.33 -3.38
CA ASN A 95 16.81 -14.29 -3.81
C ASN A 95 16.89 -13.01 -2.94
N LEU A 96 17.93 -12.86 -2.11
CA LEU A 96 18.21 -11.60 -1.45
C LEU A 96 18.91 -10.66 -2.43
N GLU A 97 18.29 -9.55 -2.71
CA GLU A 97 18.88 -8.48 -3.51
C GLU A 97 19.02 -7.20 -2.69
N GLU A 98 19.95 -6.34 -3.10
CA GLU A 98 20.19 -5.05 -2.46
C GLU A 98 19.57 -3.93 -3.28
N VAL A 99 18.85 -3.04 -2.61
CA VAL A 99 18.27 -1.86 -3.25
C VAL A 99 19.39 -0.88 -3.59
N PRO A 100 19.60 -0.48 -4.86
CA PRO A 100 20.78 0.24 -5.29
C PRO A 100 21.04 1.57 -4.55
N ILE A 101 19.97 2.28 -4.14
CA ILE A 101 20.09 3.61 -3.53
C ILE A 101 20.14 3.53 -2.00
N SER A 102 19.35 2.64 -1.39
CA SER A 102 19.25 2.54 0.07
C SER A 102 20.22 1.52 0.68
N GLY A 103 20.77 0.60 -0.11
CA GLY A 103 21.58 -0.51 0.37
C GLY A 103 20.81 -1.55 1.20
N ARG A 104 19.46 -1.40 1.32
CA ARG A 104 18.64 -2.33 2.07
C ARG A 104 18.54 -3.69 1.37
N ARG A 105 18.76 -4.77 2.12
CA ARG A 105 18.52 -6.13 1.62
C ARG A 105 17.04 -6.49 1.71
N ARG A 106 16.51 -7.03 0.63
CA ARG A 106 15.13 -7.51 0.53
C ARG A 106 15.07 -8.86 -0.14
N PHE A 107 14.06 -9.64 0.20
CA PHE A 107 13.74 -10.87 -0.50
C PHE A 107 12.85 -10.55 -1.71
N ASN A 108 13.30 -10.93 -2.90
CA ASN A 108 12.55 -10.76 -4.14
C ASN A 108 12.77 -11.94 -5.06
N MET A 109 11.71 -12.69 -5.34
CA MET A 109 11.76 -13.88 -6.19
C MET A 109 11.26 -13.64 -7.62
N PHE A 110 10.84 -12.41 -7.93
CA PHE A 110 10.30 -12.07 -9.24
C PHE A 110 11.31 -11.32 -10.09
N SER A 111 11.50 -11.78 -11.33
CA SER A 111 12.32 -11.08 -12.31
C SER A 111 11.67 -9.74 -12.71
N GLU A 112 12.46 -8.85 -13.25
CA GLU A 112 11.96 -7.56 -13.75
C GLU A 112 11.02 -7.75 -14.94
N ASP A 113 11.34 -8.66 -15.87
CA ASP A 113 10.50 -8.97 -17.04
C ASP A 113 9.11 -9.45 -16.64
N LEU A 114 9.03 -10.34 -15.62
CA LEU A 114 7.75 -10.81 -15.12
C LEU A 114 6.94 -9.67 -14.48
N MET A 115 7.59 -8.83 -13.69
CA MET A 115 6.93 -7.69 -13.07
C MET A 115 6.46 -6.68 -14.12
N GLN A 116 7.23 -6.47 -15.19
CA GLN A 116 6.84 -5.61 -16.31
C GLN A 116 5.62 -6.17 -17.04
N SER A 117 5.60 -7.47 -17.33
CA SER A 117 4.44 -8.13 -17.96
C SER A 117 3.17 -7.98 -17.12
N LEU A 118 3.28 -8.19 -15.79
CA LEU A 118 2.15 -7.95 -14.87
C LEU A 118 1.71 -6.48 -14.85
N GLY A 119 2.67 -5.57 -14.97
CA GLY A 119 2.39 -4.14 -15.09
C GLY A 119 1.66 -3.79 -16.38
N ASP A 120 2.04 -4.39 -17.51
CA ASP A 120 1.39 -4.15 -18.80
C ASP A 120 -0.06 -4.67 -18.81
N ASP A 121 -0.32 -5.85 -18.23
CA ASP A 121 -1.67 -6.39 -18.06
C ASP A 121 -2.53 -5.46 -17.18
N LYS A 122 -1.97 -5.01 -16.05
CA LYS A 122 -2.64 -4.07 -15.15
C LYS A 122 -2.89 -2.71 -15.78
N ASN A 123 -1.96 -2.23 -16.58
CA ASN A 123 -2.11 -1.01 -17.35
C ASN A 123 -3.33 -1.07 -18.28
N GLN A 124 -3.51 -2.17 -19.00
CA GLN A 124 -4.67 -2.35 -19.88
C GLN A 124 -5.98 -2.36 -19.07
N GLU A 125 -6.01 -3.05 -17.94
CA GLU A 125 -7.17 -3.08 -17.05
C GLU A 125 -7.56 -1.66 -16.58
N ILE A 126 -6.59 -0.87 -16.11
CA ILE A 126 -6.81 0.51 -15.64
C ILE A 126 -7.27 1.40 -16.80
N LEU A 127 -6.65 1.30 -17.97
CA LEU A 127 -7.05 2.09 -19.12
C LEU A 127 -8.48 1.78 -19.58
N GLN A 128 -8.92 0.52 -19.46
CA GLN A 128 -10.32 0.14 -19.74
C GLN A 128 -11.27 0.64 -18.67
N GLU A 129 -10.91 0.53 -17.40
CA GLU A 129 -11.74 1.00 -16.27
C GLU A 129 -12.01 2.50 -16.33
N TYR A 130 -10.98 3.28 -16.68
CA TYR A 130 -11.03 4.74 -16.67
C TYR A 130 -11.15 5.38 -18.05
N GLN A 131 -11.44 4.61 -19.12
CA GLN A 131 -11.41 5.06 -20.51
C GLN A 131 -12.13 6.39 -20.78
N ASP A 132 -13.29 6.60 -20.14
CA ASP A 132 -14.12 7.80 -20.32
C ASP A 132 -13.64 9.00 -19.47
N ARG A 133 -12.62 8.79 -18.62
CA ARG A 133 -12.09 9.80 -17.69
C ARG A 133 -10.62 10.11 -17.92
N ILE A 134 -10.00 9.47 -18.91
CA ILE A 134 -8.61 9.78 -19.29
C ILE A 134 -8.60 11.12 -20.00
N LEU A 135 -7.79 12.04 -19.51
CA LEU A 135 -7.65 13.35 -20.10
C LEU A 135 -6.81 13.30 -21.40
N PRO A 136 -7.16 14.12 -22.39
CA PRO A 136 -6.39 14.19 -23.62
C PRO A 136 -5.00 14.78 -23.35
N GLU A 137 -4.00 14.35 -24.13
CA GLU A 137 -2.60 14.74 -23.94
C GLU A 137 -2.34 16.26 -24.02
N ASN A 138 -3.19 17.01 -24.70
CA ASN A 138 -3.10 18.46 -24.81
C ASN A 138 -3.66 19.22 -23.62
N ASP A 139 -4.33 18.52 -22.66
CA ASP A 139 -4.82 19.14 -21.42
C ASP A 139 -3.65 19.74 -20.63
N PRO A 140 -3.80 20.95 -20.07
CA PRO A 140 -2.74 21.58 -19.28
C PRO A 140 -2.24 20.73 -18.11
N ARG A 141 -3.13 19.94 -17.49
CA ARG A 141 -2.80 19.02 -16.39
C ARG A 141 -1.93 17.86 -16.85
N CYS A 142 -2.20 17.30 -18.03
CA CYS A 142 -1.36 16.27 -18.65
C CYS A 142 0.03 16.83 -18.99
N LYS A 143 0.11 18.04 -19.56
CA LYS A 143 1.38 18.71 -19.83
C LYS A 143 2.19 18.97 -18.57
N GLN A 144 1.54 19.36 -17.47
CA GLN A 144 2.17 19.56 -16.18
C GLN A 144 2.77 18.25 -15.65
N VAL A 145 1.98 17.18 -15.58
CA VAL A 145 2.44 15.87 -15.10
C VAL A 145 3.58 15.34 -15.96
N ARG A 146 3.46 15.42 -17.27
CA ARG A 146 4.50 15.00 -18.22
C ARG A 146 5.80 15.76 -18.00
N ARG A 147 5.76 17.10 -17.94
CA ARG A 147 6.93 17.95 -17.69
C ARG A 147 7.66 17.57 -16.40
N VAL A 148 6.92 17.33 -15.33
CA VAL A 148 7.51 16.93 -14.04
C VAL A 148 8.12 15.55 -14.14
N LEU A 149 7.42 14.58 -14.75
CA LEU A 149 7.91 13.21 -14.92
C LEU A 149 9.17 13.16 -15.79
N GLU A 150 9.18 13.84 -16.94
CA GLU A 150 10.32 13.90 -17.85
C GLU A 150 11.58 14.47 -17.18
N ARG A 151 11.40 15.35 -16.19
CA ARG A 151 12.51 15.93 -15.43
C ARG A 151 12.99 15.01 -14.29
N LEU A 152 12.10 14.20 -13.70
CA LEU A 152 12.46 13.24 -12.65
C LEU A 152 13.07 11.95 -13.21
N ALA A 153 12.57 11.48 -14.35
CA ALA A 153 12.90 10.19 -14.94
C ALA A 153 14.42 9.95 -15.12
N PRO A 154 15.24 10.88 -15.65
CA PRO A 154 16.68 10.69 -15.82
C PRO A 154 17.43 10.46 -14.51
N HIS A 155 16.88 10.90 -13.39
CA HIS A 155 17.47 10.80 -12.06
C HIS A 155 16.93 9.64 -11.23
N SER A 156 16.06 8.82 -11.81
CA SER A 156 15.47 7.64 -11.16
C SER A 156 16.49 6.53 -10.87
N GLY A 157 17.63 6.52 -11.57
CA GLY A 157 18.61 5.44 -11.52
C GLY A 157 18.25 4.23 -12.40
N LEU A 158 17.15 4.29 -13.13
CA LEU A 158 16.78 3.31 -14.15
C LEU A 158 17.44 3.65 -15.50
N PRO A 159 17.54 2.71 -16.45
CA PRO A 159 18.08 2.98 -17.78
C PRO A 159 17.41 4.17 -18.45
N LEU A 160 18.16 4.95 -19.23
CA LEU A 160 17.64 6.16 -19.87
C LEU A 160 16.55 5.87 -20.93
N ASP A 161 16.55 4.68 -21.48
CA ASP A 161 15.55 4.16 -22.42
C ASP A 161 14.34 3.53 -21.73
N PHE A 162 14.29 3.58 -20.39
CA PHE A 162 13.14 3.11 -19.64
C PHE A 162 11.90 3.93 -19.98
N ASN A 163 10.85 3.24 -20.45
CA ASN A 163 9.68 3.87 -21.03
C ASN A 163 8.70 4.40 -19.96
N TRP A 164 8.97 5.58 -19.45
CA TRP A 164 8.03 6.28 -18.56
C TRP A 164 6.84 6.82 -19.35
N HIS A 165 5.64 6.54 -18.89
CA HIS A 165 4.40 7.03 -19.48
C HIS A 165 3.43 7.52 -18.40
N ALA A 166 2.92 8.75 -18.54
CA ALA A 166 1.97 9.32 -17.61
C ALA A 166 0.57 9.38 -18.20
N THR A 167 -0.40 8.87 -17.44
CA THR A 167 -1.84 8.96 -17.73
C THR A 167 -2.51 9.77 -16.63
N VAL A 168 -3.26 10.82 -17.01
CA VAL A 168 -4.03 11.63 -16.06
C VAL A 168 -5.50 11.26 -16.15
N ILE A 169 -6.09 10.97 -15.01
CA ILE A 169 -7.48 10.53 -14.87
C ILE A 169 -8.28 11.64 -14.18
N GLU A 170 -9.38 12.07 -14.79
CA GLU A 170 -10.28 13.05 -14.22
C GLU A 170 -11.10 12.41 -13.11
N SER A 171 -10.81 12.78 -11.86
CA SER A 171 -11.45 12.24 -10.67
C SER A 171 -11.20 13.16 -9.48
N GLU A 172 -12.15 13.22 -8.54
CA GLU A 172 -11.98 13.89 -7.24
C GLU A 172 -11.11 13.08 -6.26
N GLU A 173 -10.78 11.86 -6.63
CA GLU A 173 -9.92 10.97 -5.87
C GLU A 173 -8.53 11.58 -5.70
N THR A 174 -8.07 11.65 -4.46
CA THR A 174 -6.74 12.17 -4.15
C THR A 174 -5.75 11.02 -4.19
N ASN A 175 -5.27 10.68 -5.40
CA ASN A 175 -4.41 9.53 -5.63
C ASN A 175 -3.41 9.74 -6.77
N ALA A 176 -2.27 9.05 -6.68
CA ALA A 176 -1.30 8.84 -7.76
C ALA A 176 -0.55 7.54 -7.47
N PHE A 177 -0.15 6.81 -8.48
CA PHE A 177 0.65 5.60 -8.31
C PHE A 177 1.45 5.26 -9.57
N VAL A 178 2.51 4.48 -9.39
CA VAL A 178 3.32 3.91 -10.46
C VAL A 178 3.22 2.39 -10.40
N ILE A 179 2.92 1.78 -11.56
CA ILE A 179 2.98 0.33 -11.72
C ILE A 179 4.27 -0.08 -12.44
N PRO A 180 4.70 -1.36 -12.31
CA PRO A 180 5.88 -1.85 -13.01
C PRO A 180 5.85 -1.55 -14.51
N GLY A 181 7.01 -1.31 -15.11
CA GLY A 181 7.12 -0.87 -16.50
C GLY A 181 6.95 0.65 -16.70
N GLY A 182 7.00 1.46 -15.62
CA GLY A 182 7.04 2.92 -15.68
C GLY A 182 5.72 3.59 -16.04
N LYS A 183 4.60 2.93 -15.86
CA LYS A 183 3.28 3.52 -16.12
C LYS A 183 2.82 4.29 -14.88
N VAL A 184 2.71 5.60 -15.01
CA VAL A 184 2.36 6.57 -13.96
C VAL A 184 0.90 6.99 -14.14
N PHE A 185 0.10 6.84 -13.11
CA PHE A 185 -1.28 7.30 -13.07
C PHE A 185 -1.43 8.43 -12.06
N VAL A 186 -2.06 9.52 -12.48
CA VAL A 186 -2.32 10.70 -11.64
C VAL A 186 -3.78 11.06 -11.72
N PHE A 187 -4.47 11.04 -10.59
CA PHE A 187 -5.85 11.50 -10.49
C PHE A 187 -5.87 13.00 -10.27
N THR A 188 -6.77 13.71 -10.96
CA THR A 188 -6.79 15.19 -10.87
C THR A 188 -7.03 15.71 -9.46
N GLY A 189 -7.69 14.93 -8.59
CA GLY A 189 -7.94 15.29 -7.20
C GLY A 189 -6.69 15.42 -6.32
N ILE A 190 -5.51 14.92 -6.75
CA ILE A 190 -4.27 15.13 -6.01
C ILE A 190 -3.59 16.46 -6.35
N LEU A 191 -3.83 17.02 -7.54
CA LEU A 191 -3.15 18.22 -8.02
C LEU A 191 -3.32 19.43 -7.09
N PRO A 192 -4.51 19.71 -6.52
CA PRO A 192 -4.67 20.77 -5.53
C PRO A 192 -3.84 20.56 -4.25
N VAL A 193 -3.56 19.32 -3.88
CA VAL A 193 -2.72 18.98 -2.72
C VAL A 193 -1.25 19.20 -3.05
N CYS A 194 -0.85 18.88 -4.27
CA CYS A 194 0.49 19.16 -4.78
C CYS A 194 0.74 20.67 -4.82
N LYS A 195 -0.25 21.47 -5.22
CA LYS A 195 -0.23 22.93 -5.35
C LYS A 195 0.56 23.42 -6.56
N ASP A 196 1.78 22.95 -6.76
CA ASP A 196 2.73 23.35 -7.79
C ASP A 196 3.56 22.16 -8.29
N ASP A 197 4.51 22.43 -9.20
CA ASP A 197 5.37 21.41 -9.78
C ASP A 197 6.31 20.77 -8.74
N ASP A 198 6.77 21.51 -7.73
CA ASP A 198 7.61 20.96 -6.66
C ASP A 198 6.83 19.96 -5.81
N GLY A 199 5.58 20.28 -5.47
CA GLY A 199 4.71 19.35 -4.75
C GLY A 199 4.31 18.14 -5.59
N LEU A 200 4.10 18.32 -6.90
CA LEU A 200 3.85 17.20 -7.80
C LEU A 200 5.10 16.33 -7.94
N ALA A 201 6.28 16.92 -8.01
CA ALA A 201 7.55 16.20 -8.02
C ALA A 201 7.78 15.39 -6.73
N ALA A 202 7.31 15.91 -5.58
CA ALA A 202 7.36 15.17 -4.33
C ALA A 202 6.52 13.87 -4.38
N VAL A 203 5.29 13.95 -4.88
CA VAL A 203 4.42 12.80 -5.03
C VAL A 203 4.98 11.82 -6.06
N LEU A 204 5.32 12.29 -7.27
CA LEU A 204 5.84 11.43 -8.33
C LEU A 204 7.21 10.84 -7.97
N GLY A 205 8.08 11.61 -7.31
CA GLY A 205 9.37 11.14 -6.83
C GLY A 205 9.22 10.00 -5.81
N HIS A 206 8.25 10.11 -4.90
CA HIS A 206 7.91 9.05 -3.95
C HIS A 206 7.42 7.78 -4.67
N GLU A 207 6.51 7.91 -5.64
CA GLU A 207 6.01 6.78 -6.43
C GLU A 207 7.10 6.13 -7.29
N ILE A 208 7.95 6.95 -7.92
CA ILE A 208 9.15 6.47 -8.62
C ILE A 208 10.06 5.71 -7.64
N GLY A 209 10.22 6.22 -6.41
CA GLY A 209 10.99 5.55 -5.35
C GLY A 209 10.47 4.15 -5.04
N HIS A 210 9.15 3.95 -4.98
CA HIS A 210 8.56 2.62 -4.83
C HIS A 210 8.86 1.69 -6.01
N ASN A 211 8.85 2.22 -7.22
CA ASN A 211 9.15 1.45 -8.44
C ASN A 211 10.63 1.05 -8.48
N VAL A 212 11.53 2.00 -8.27
CA VAL A 212 12.99 1.78 -8.23
C VAL A 212 13.38 0.78 -7.14
N ALA A 213 12.77 0.92 -5.96
CA ALA A 213 12.96 -0.03 -4.87
C ALA A 213 12.18 -1.33 -5.07
N ARG A 214 11.42 -1.52 -6.16
CA ARG A 214 10.64 -2.71 -6.50
C ARG A 214 9.78 -3.21 -5.33
N HIS A 215 9.16 -2.28 -4.58
CA HIS A 215 8.40 -2.60 -3.38
C HIS A 215 7.23 -3.55 -3.63
N LEU A 216 6.59 -3.45 -4.81
CA LEU A 216 5.51 -4.36 -5.19
C LEU A 216 6.02 -5.80 -5.33
N ALA A 217 7.17 -6.01 -5.97
CA ALA A 217 7.77 -7.34 -6.12
C ALA A 217 8.14 -7.96 -4.76
N GLU A 218 8.69 -7.16 -3.85
CA GLU A 218 8.95 -7.56 -2.47
C GLU A 218 7.66 -7.93 -1.73
N GLN A 219 6.60 -7.14 -1.89
CA GLN A 219 5.30 -7.37 -1.25
C GLN A 219 4.66 -8.68 -1.74
N ILE A 220 4.64 -8.91 -3.06
CA ILE A 220 4.12 -10.16 -3.63
C ILE A 220 4.99 -11.35 -3.20
N SER A 221 6.32 -11.21 -3.18
CA SER A 221 7.22 -12.26 -2.71
C SER A 221 6.95 -12.66 -1.26
N ARG A 222 6.68 -11.70 -0.37
CA ARG A 222 6.25 -11.98 1.01
C ARG A 222 4.88 -12.63 1.05
N GLY A 223 3.96 -12.20 0.18
CA GLY A 223 2.60 -12.73 0.08
C GLY A 223 2.57 -14.23 -0.21
N ILE A 224 3.52 -14.75 -0.99
CA ILE A 224 3.63 -16.18 -1.30
C ILE A 224 3.92 -17.01 -0.06
N PHE A 225 4.76 -16.54 0.86
CA PHE A 225 4.97 -17.23 2.13
C PHE A 225 3.72 -17.27 2.99
N LEU A 226 2.95 -16.19 3.02
CA LEU A 226 1.66 -16.13 3.72
C LEU A 226 0.67 -17.09 3.07
N LEU A 227 0.64 -17.16 1.74
CA LEU A 227 -0.19 -18.10 0.99
C LEU A 227 0.19 -19.55 1.33
N ALA A 228 1.47 -19.89 1.33
CA ALA A 228 1.94 -21.23 1.69
C ALA A 228 1.55 -21.58 3.13
N ALA A 229 1.71 -20.66 4.08
CA ALA A 229 1.28 -20.84 5.46
C ALA A 229 -0.25 -21.03 5.56
N ALA A 230 -1.03 -20.24 4.81
CA ALA A 230 -2.49 -20.37 4.77
C ALA A 230 -2.92 -21.75 4.21
N TRP A 231 -2.24 -22.26 3.20
CA TRP A 231 -2.48 -23.59 2.66
C TRP A 231 -2.20 -24.69 3.68
N VAL A 232 -1.14 -24.55 4.47
CA VAL A 232 -0.84 -25.48 5.57
C VAL A 232 -1.97 -25.43 6.62
N VAL A 233 -2.38 -24.23 7.04
CA VAL A 233 -3.49 -24.05 7.99
C VAL A 233 -4.79 -24.65 7.44
N GLU A 234 -5.12 -24.39 6.17
CA GLU A 234 -6.30 -24.97 5.53
C GLU A 234 -6.24 -26.50 5.51
N LEU A 235 -5.09 -27.07 5.21
CA LEU A 235 -4.87 -28.51 5.15
C LEU A 235 -5.06 -29.17 6.52
N PHE A 236 -4.56 -28.57 7.61
CA PHE A 236 -4.57 -29.16 8.95
C PHE A 236 -5.83 -28.83 9.75
N TRP A 237 -6.33 -27.59 9.67
CA TRP A 237 -7.45 -27.12 10.50
C TRP A 237 -8.79 -27.04 9.77
N GLY A 238 -8.81 -27.24 8.46
CA GLY A 238 -10.06 -27.33 7.72
C GLY A 238 -10.79 -26.04 7.52
N VAL A 239 -10.06 -24.96 7.45
CA VAL A 239 -10.61 -23.66 7.06
C VAL A 239 -11.10 -23.75 5.60
N PRO A 240 -12.23 -23.10 5.21
CA PRO A 240 -12.75 -23.17 3.83
C PRO A 240 -11.71 -22.78 2.79
N GLY A 241 -11.68 -23.48 1.66
CA GLY A 241 -10.67 -23.40 0.58
C GLY A 241 -10.56 -22.10 -0.20
N ASP A 242 -11.00 -21.00 0.42
CA ASP A 242 -10.90 -19.63 -0.08
C ASP A 242 -9.84 -18.80 0.72
N LEU A 243 -9.28 -19.40 1.78
CA LEU A 243 -8.33 -18.70 2.64
C LEU A 243 -7.08 -18.29 1.87
N GLY A 244 -6.54 -19.17 1.02
CA GLY A 244 -5.35 -18.88 0.24
C GLY A 244 -5.55 -17.70 -0.72
N HIS A 245 -6.67 -17.66 -1.43
CA HIS A 245 -7.00 -16.54 -2.32
C HIS A 245 -7.17 -15.24 -1.56
N ARG A 246 -7.90 -15.25 -0.44
CA ARG A 246 -8.07 -14.06 0.42
C ARG A 246 -6.75 -13.59 1.03
N MET A 247 -5.88 -14.51 1.44
CA MET A 247 -4.57 -14.15 1.99
C MET A 247 -3.64 -13.54 0.93
N LEU A 248 -3.70 -14.05 -0.31
CA LEU A 248 -2.94 -13.45 -1.41
C LEU A 248 -3.47 -12.05 -1.73
N GLN A 249 -4.78 -11.89 -1.85
CA GLN A 249 -5.42 -10.60 -2.09
C GLN A 249 -5.10 -9.63 -0.93
N PHE A 250 -5.24 -10.08 0.32
CA PHE A 250 -4.85 -9.30 1.48
C PHE A 250 -3.37 -8.90 1.46
N ALA A 251 -2.45 -9.79 1.02
CA ALA A 251 -1.03 -9.47 0.92
C ALA A 251 -0.73 -8.41 -0.16
N ILE A 252 -1.50 -8.39 -1.25
CA ILE A 252 -1.38 -7.38 -2.32
C ILE A 252 -1.97 -6.05 -1.86
N ASP A 253 -3.13 -6.09 -1.18
CA ASP A 253 -3.85 -4.90 -0.72
C ASP A 253 -3.30 -4.33 0.61
N MET A 254 -2.33 -5.01 1.25
CA MET A 254 -1.73 -4.51 2.48
C MET A 254 -1.03 -3.16 2.27
N PRO A 255 -1.25 -2.21 3.17
CA PRO A 255 -0.47 -0.97 3.18
C PRO A 255 1.03 -1.27 3.17
N LYS A 256 1.78 -0.48 2.43
CA LYS A 256 3.23 -0.62 2.37
C LYS A 256 3.84 -0.51 3.76
N SER A 257 4.89 -1.27 4.00
CA SER A 257 5.54 -1.26 5.32
C SER A 257 6.18 0.10 5.60
N ARG A 258 6.26 0.48 6.89
CA ARG A 258 6.91 1.74 7.29
C ARG A 258 8.34 1.87 6.76
N ALA A 259 9.05 0.75 6.62
CA ALA A 259 10.41 0.74 6.06
C ALA A 259 10.38 1.04 4.55
N GLN A 260 9.40 0.50 3.81
CA GLN A 260 9.23 0.79 2.38
C GLN A 260 8.83 2.24 2.15
N GLU A 261 7.95 2.80 3.00
CA GLU A 261 7.59 4.21 2.93
C GLU A 261 8.78 5.14 3.20
N SER A 262 9.55 4.87 4.25
CA SER A 262 10.75 5.66 4.56
C SER A 262 11.82 5.54 3.47
N GLU A 263 11.94 4.38 2.82
CA GLU A 263 12.84 4.15 1.70
C GLU A 263 12.39 4.91 0.45
N ALA A 264 11.09 4.88 0.12
CA ALA A 264 10.51 5.61 -1.01
C ALA A 264 10.62 7.14 -0.79
N ASP A 265 10.39 7.63 0.43
CA ASP A 265 10.60 9.02 0.79
C ASP A 265 12.05 9.45 0.57
N HIS A 266 13.02 8.64 1.02
CA HIS A 266 14.45 8.90 0.84
C HIS A 266 14.83 8.96 -0.64
N ILE A 267 14.47 7.92 -1.40
CA ILE A 267 14.76 7.83 -2.83
C ILE A 267 14.10 8.98 -3.58
N GLY A 268 12.82 9.24 -3.31
CA GLY A 268 12.06 10.32 -3.95
C GLY A 268 12.66 11.69 -3.68
N LEU A 269 13.08 11.95 -2.45
CA LEU A 269 13.72 13.21 -2.07
C LEU A 269 15.04 13.43 -2.82
N LEU A 270 15.85 12.37 -2.99
CA LEU A 270 17.09 12.44 -3.76
C LEU A 270 16.85 12.67 -5.25
N ILE A 271 15.84 12.02 -5.82
CA ILE A 271 15.43 12.22 -7.21
C ILE A 271 14.98 13.67 -7.42
N MET A 272 14.13 14.22 -6.51
CA MET A 272 13.71 15.61 -6.55
C MET A 272 14.90 16.57 -6.55
N ALA A 273 15.84 16.40 -5.61
CA ALA A 273 17.01 17.24 -5.46
C ALA A 273 17.87 17.25 -6.73
N LYS A 274 18.16 16.07 -7.28
CA LYS A 274 18.90 15.93 -8.54
C LYS A 274 18.17 16.53 -9.76
N SER A 275 16.84 16.55 -9.70
CA SER A 275 15.99 17.11 -10.74
C SER A 275 15.71 18.61 -10.56
N CYS A 276 16.39 19.28 -9.62
CA CYS A 276 16.24 20.70 -9.33
C CYS A 276 14.83 21.13 -8.91
N TYR A 277 14.11 20.25 -8.19
CA TYR A 277 12.88 20.59 -7.48
C TYR A 277 13.22 20.87 -5.99
N ASP A 278 12.43 21.75 -5.35
CA ASP A 278 12.63 22.05 -3.94
C ASP A 278 12.29 20.85 -3.04
N PRO A 279 13.28 20.20 -2.38
CA PRO A 279 13.03 19.06 -1.51
C PRO A 279 12.09 19.37 -0.34
N LYS A 280 11.99 20.64 0.09
CA LYS A 280 11.08 21.07 1.16
C LYS A 280 9.60 20.84 0.79
N ALA A 281 9.27 20.85 -0.50
CA ALA A 281 7.93 20.59 -0.96
C ALA A 281 7.42 19.19 -0.54
N ALA A 282 8.31 18.19 -0.39
CA ALA A 282 7.94 16.86 0.08
C ALA A 282 7.36 16.92 1.51
N VAL A 283 7.98 17.66 2.42
CA VAL A 283 7.45 17.85 3.78
C VAL A 283 6.08 18.54 3.74
N ALA A 284 5.97 19.62 2.94
CA ALA A 284 4.75 20.40 2.82
C ALA A 284 3.58 19.61 2.20
N VAL A 285 3.84 18.68 1.28
CA VAL A 285 2.79 17.77 0.74
C VAL A 285 2.23 16.89 1.84
N TRP A 286 3.08 16.25 2.64
CA TRP A 286 2.62 15.37 3.72
C TRP A 286 1.88 16.14 4.84
N GLU A 287 2.27 17.39 5.12
CA GLU A 287 1.51 18.26 6.02
C GLU A 287 0.10 18.54 5.49
N ARG A 288 -0.03 18.86 4.20
CA ARG A 288 -1.33 19.08 3.56
C ARG A 288 -2.18 17.80 3.54
N MET A 289 -1.56 16.64 3.30
CA MET A 289 -2.25 15.34 3.37
C MET A 289 -2.79 15.05 4.78
N GLU A 290 -2.00 15.30 5.84
CA GLU A 290 -2.44 15.12 7.22
C GLU A 290 -3.64 16.04 7.57
N ILE A 291 -3.63 17.28 7.06
CA ILE A 291 -4.75 18.21 7.25
C ILE A 291 -6.02 17.69 6.55
N LEU A 292 -5.87 17.14 5.34
CA LEU A 292 -7.00 16.58 4.60
C LEU A 292 -7.58 15.34 5.29
N GLU A 293 -6.71 14.45 5.80
CA GLU A 293 -7.11 13.27 6.55
C GLU A 293 -7.99 13.65 7.75
N LYS A 294 -7.59 14.67 8.49
CA LYS A 294 -8.34 15.17 9.67
C LYS A 294 -9.68 15.82 9.32
N LYS A 295 -9.83 16.35 8.11
CA LYS A 295 -11.05 17.07 7.68
C LYS A 295 -12.08 16.18 7.00
N ARG A 296 -11.70 15.01 6.49
CA ARG A 296 -12.57 14.10 5.75
C ARG A 296 -12.99 12.92 6.63
N PRO A 297 -14.27 12.48 6.58
CA PRO A 297 -14.73 11.29 7.31
C PRO A 297 -14.09 10.00 6.75
N VAL A 298 -13.63 10.00 5.49
CA VAL A 298 -12.89 8.92 4.85
C VAL A 298 -11.52 9.47 4.44
N PRO A 299 -10.42 8.81 4.82
CA PRO A 299 -9.07 9.23 4.42
C PRO A 299 -8.95 9.30 2.89
N PRO A 300 -8.10 10.20 2.34
CA PRO A 300 -7.72 10.17 0.94
C PRO A 300 -7.18 8.80 0.53
N GLU A 301 -7.48 8.34 -0.68
CA GLU A 301 -7.10 6.99 -1.16
C GLU A 301 -5.59 6.73 -1.08
N ILE A 302 -4.78 7.72 -1.43
CA ILE A 302 -3.33 7.61 -1.30
C ILE A 302 -2.88 7.29 0.13
N LEU A 303 -3.62 7.69 1.17
CA LEU A 303 -3.29 7.39 2.56
C LEU A 303 -3.69 5.97 2.97
N SER A 304 -4.56 5.30 2.22
CA SER A 304 -4.90 3.89 2.41
C SER A 304 -3.70 3.00 2.07
N THR A 305 -2.97 3.36 1.03
CA THR A 305 -1.78 2.65 0.54
C THR A 305 -0.47 3.19 1.15
N HIS A 306 -0.44 4.48 1.50
CA HIS A 306 0.72 5.21 2.03
C HIS A 306 0.34 5.95 3.32
N PRO A 307 0.30 5.28 4.46
CA PRO A 307 -0.12 5.90 5.72
C PRO A 307 0.71 7.14 6.06
N SER A 308 0.04 8.26 6.32
CA SER A 308 0.69 9.44 6.85
C SER A 308 1.10 9.18 8.29
N ASN A 309 2.28 9.62 8.67
CA ASN A 309 2.66 9.70 10.07
C ASN A 309 3.66 10.85 10.30
N ARG A 310 3.61 11.44 11.49
CA ARG A 310 4.54 12.52 11.89
C ARG A 310 6.00 12.12 11.79
N ARG A 311 6.29 10.82 11.91
CA ARG A 311 7.65 10.32 11.78
C ARG A 311 8.19 10.54 10.37
N ARG A 312 7.38 10.31 9.31
CA ARG A 312 7.79 10.58 7.92
C ARG A 312 8.19 12.04 7.73
N GLN A 313 7.37 12.97 8.23
CA GLN A 313 7.68 14.40 8.17
C GLN A 313 8.99 14.73 8.90
N THR A 314 9.23 14.13 10.07
CA THR A 314 10.46 14.30 10.84
C THR A 314 11.67 13.73 10.09
N ASP A 315 11.54 12.51 9.56
CA ASP A 315 12.59 11.82 8.82
C ASP A 315 12.95 12.58 7.53
N LEU A 316 11.93 13.04 6.76
CA LEU A 316 12.13 13.89 5.59
C LEU A 316 12.82 15.21 5.94
N THR A 317 12.38 15.87 7.02
CA THR A 317 13.00 17.13 7.48
C THR A 317 14.48 16.94 7.85
N ALA A 318 14.81 15.80 8.47
CA ALA A 318 16.20 15.47 8.81
C ALA A 318 17.08 15.21 7.57
N LEU A 319 16.47 14.79 6.46
CA LEU A 319 17.16 14.51 5.19
C LEU A 319 17.34 15.77 4.31
N LEU A 320 16.61 16.86 4.57
CA LEU A 320 16.67 18.09 3.75
C LEU A 320 18.08 18.64 3.56
N PRO A 321 18.95 18.74 4.59
CA PRO A 321 20.30 19.28 4.39
C PRO A 321 21.09 18.49 3.36
N LYS A 322 21.01 17.16 3.39
CA LYS A 322 21.67 16.27 2.42
C LYS A 322 21.05 16.40 1.02
N ALA A 323 19.73 16.55 0.94
CA ALA A 323 19.05 16.74 -0.33
C ALA A 323 19.48 18.06 -0.99
N TYR A 324 19.59 19.14 -0.24
CA TYR A 324 20.10 20.41 -0.76
C TYR A 324 21.58 20.32 -1.19
N GLU A 325 22.43 19.62 -0.43
CA GLU A 325 23.83 19.38 -0.83
C GLU A 325 23.90 18.68 -2.19
N ILE A 326 23.14 17.62 -2.39
CA ILE A 326 23.04 16.88 -3.66
C ILE A 326 22.51 17.79 -4.79
N GLY A 327 21.53 18.64 -4.50
CA GLY A 327 21.04 19.64 -5.45
C GLY A 327 22.11 20.64 -5.88
N LEU A 328 23.01 21.03 -4.97
CA LEU A 328 24.14 21.92 -5.29
C LEU A 328 25.24 21.24 -6.10
N GLU A 329 25.44 19.92 -5.92
CA GLU A 329 26.39 19.11 -6.68
C GLU A 329 25.90 18.82 -8.10
N SER A 330 24.59 18.93 -8.35
CA SER A 330 23.99 18.82 -9.67
C SER A 330 23.99 20.18 -10.38
N ASP A 331 23.75 20.19 -11.70
CA ASP A 331 23.73 21.43 -12.53
C ASP A 331 22.61 22.42 -12.13
N CYS A 332 21.90 22.14 -11.02
CA CYS A 332 20.79 22.95 -10.54
C CYS A 332 21.23 24.37 -10.10
N ALA A 333 22.41 24.52 -9.52
CA ALA A 333 22.92 25.81 -9.09
C ALA A 333 23.10 26.78 -10.26
N VAL A 334 23.58 26.26 -11.40
CA VAL A 334 23.75 27.03 -12.62
C VAL A 334 22.41 27.43 -13.21
N THR A 335 21.46 26.49 -13.24
CA THR A 335 20.12 26.72 -13.79
C THR A 335 19.33 27.75 -12.97
N SER A 336 19.42 27.71 -11.63
CA SER A 336 18.75 28.69 -10.77
C SER A 336 19.34 30.11 -10.91
N GLN A 337 20.65 30.23 -11.04
CA GLN A 337 21.29 31.53 -11.30
C GLN A 337 20.82 32.14 -12.62
N TYR A 338 20.72 31.33 -13.68
CA TYR A 338 20.18 31.79 -14.96
C TYR A 338 18.70 32.16 -14.87
N ALA A 339 17.90 31.38 -14.17
CA ALA A 339 16.48 31.68 -13.96
C ALA A 339 16.27 32.98 -13.19
N ASP A 340 17.06 33.22 -12.15
CA ASP A 340 17.03 34.47 -11.38
C ASP A 340 17.52 35.68 -12.19
N GLN A 341 18.52 35.49 -13.04
CA GLN A 341 18.98 36.53 -13.97
C GLN A 341 17.90 36.84 -15.01
N PHE A 342 17.24 35.81 -15.60
CA PHE A 342 16.15 36.03 -16.54
C PHE A 342 14.95 36.72 -15.89
N LYS A 343 14.61 36.36 -14.63
CA LYS A 343 13.54 37.02 -13.88
C LYS A 343 13.83 38.49 -13.60
N LYS A 344 15.07 38.81 -13.18
CA LYS A 344 15.54 40.19 -13.01
C LYS A 344 15.59 40.98 -14.33
N PHE A 345 15.91 40.31 -15.46
CA PHE A 345 15.85 40.90 -16.78
C PHE A 345 14.40 41.19 -17.23
N GLY A 346 13.45 40.27 -16.93
CA GLY A 346 12.02 40.42 -17.22
C GLY A 346 11.36 41.54 -16.41
N GLU A 347 11.74 41.68 -15.14
CA GLU A 347 11.24 42.75 -14.26
C GLU A 347 11.80 44.14 -14.64
N GLY A 348 12.92 44.21 -15.41
CA GLY A 348 13.48 45.44 -15.93
C GLY A 348 12.95 45.88 -17.28
N LEU A 349 12.19 45.04 -17.95
CA LEU A 349 11.52 45.35 -19.23
C LEU A 349 10.02 45.57 -18.94
N GLU A 350 9.67 46.78 -18.46
CA GLU A 350 8.29 47.26 -18.57
C GLU A 350 7.96 47.38 -20.05
N PHE A 351 7.28 46.36 -20.58
CA PHE A 351 6.61 46.51 -21.88
C PHE A 351 5.42 47.46 -21.67
N GLN A 352 5.63 48.73 -22.01
CA GLN A 352 4.54 49.64 -22.27
C GLN A 352 3.82 49.16 -23.55
N PHE A 353 2.62 48.60 -23.37
CA PHE A 353 1.61 48.46 -24.39
C PHE A 353 0.51 49.47 -24.19
#